data_2f44f14bd37ba21cd0c3354865fb6874
#
_entry.id   2f44f14bd37ba21cd0c3354865fb6874
#
_cell.length_a   1.000
_cell.length_b   1.000
_cell.length_c   1.000
_cell.angle_alpha   90.00
_cell.angle_beta   90.00
_cell.angle_gamma   90.00
#
_symmetry.space_group_name_H-M   'P 1'
#
loop_
_entity.id
_entity.type
_entity.pdbx_description
1 polymer ?
#
loop_
_entity_poly.entity_id
_entity_poly.type
_entity_poly.pdbx_seq_one_letter_code
_entity_poly.pdbx_strand_id
1 'polypeptide(L)'
;MMKVLAQNRRRQMNRALRWAAVLFAGFIVVTQQVYTLGPLVGYDKEINSQPKPQFEGLAGFILLRLDDLGARWLTSSVLLIAAAFIAYKFKTKRPLILAFISLFFLHLVVGVVKVFLGRTKPRDGFDLLHAGGMSYPSGHASNVV
;
A
#
# COMPACT_ATOMS: atom_id res chain seq x y z
N MET A 1 -17.66 12.49 -33.08
CA MET A 1 -17.85 12.32 -31.62
C MET A 1 -17.15 11.07 -31.07
N MET A 2 -17.39 9.86 -31.59
CA MET A 2 -16.78 8.61 -31.11
C MET A 2 -15.25 8.57 -31.16
N LYS A 3 -14.58 9.10 -32.21
CA LYS A 3 -13.12 9.15 -32.31
C LYS A 3 -12.48 9.98 -31.21
N VAL A 4 -13.07 11.11 -30.81
CA VAL A 4 -12.57 11.99 -29.74
C VAL A 4 -12.69 11.30 -28.38
N LEU A 5 -13.78 10.59 -28.12
CA LEU A 5 -13.97 9.82 -26.88
C LEU A 5 -12.95 8.66 -26.76
N ALA A 6 -12.69 7.95 -27.86
CA ALA A 6 -11.71 6.88 -27.90
C ALA A 6 -10.28 7.42 -27.68
N GLN A 7 -9.95 8.58 -28.26
CA GLN A 7 -8.66 9.21 -28.10
C GLN A 7 -8.43 9.73 -26.67
N ASN A 8 -9.45 10.30 -26.03
CA ASN A 8 -9.38 10.72 -24.63
C ASN A 8 -9.22 9.52 -23.68
N ARG A 9 -9.92 8.42 -23.91
CA ARG A 9 -9.72 7.17 -23.14
C ARG A 9 -8.29 6.65 -23.27
N ARG A 10 -7.73 6.63 -24.48
CA ARG A 10 -6.33 6.23 -24.70
C ARG A 10 -5.34 7.11 -23.95
N ARG A 11 -5.54 8.43 -23.97
CA ARG A 11 -4.67 9.37 -23.23
C ARG A 11 -4.75 9.16 -21.73
N GLN A 12 -5.95 8.95 -21.18
CA GLN A 12 -6.13 8.66 -19.75
C GLN A 12 -5.48 7.33 -19.36
N MET A 13 -5.68 6.29 -20.15
CA MET A 13 -5.05 4.99 -19.92
C MET A 13 -3.52 5.06 -19.96
N ASN A 14 -2.95 5.75 -20.96
CA ASN A 14 -1.50 5.92 -21.07
C ASN A 14 -0.93 6.71 -19.89
N ARG A 15 -1.67 7.72 -19.38
CA ARG A 15 -1.27 8.47 -18.18
C ARG A 15 -1.28 7.56 -16.95
N ALA A 16 -2.35 6.80 -16.75
CA ALA A 16 -2.44 5.86 -15.64
C ALA A 16 -1.33 4.80 -15.69
N LEU A 17 -1.03 4.24 -16.86
CA LEU A 17 0.06 3.28 -17.05
C LEU A 17 1.43 3.89 -16.75
N ARG A 18 1.68 5.15 -17.15
CA ARG A 18 2.95 5.84 -16.82
C ARG A 18 3.11 6.00 -15.31
N TRP A 19 2.07 6.47 -14.62
CA TRP A 19 2.11 6.59 -13.16
C TRP A 19 2.28 5.25 -12.47
N ALA A 20 1.57 4.21 -12.92
CA ALA A 20 1.76 2.87 -12.41
C ALA A 20 3.20 2.36 -12.60
N ALA A 21 3.80 2.61 -13.76
CA ALA A 21 5.19 2.24 -14.03
C ALA A 21 6.17 3.00 -13.11
N VAL A 22 5.98 4.31 -12.90
CA VAL A 22 6.82 5.12 -12.00
C VAL A 22 6.72 4.62 -10.56
N LEU A 23 5.49 4.36 -10.07
CA LEU A 23 5.27 3.85 -8.72
C LEU A 23 5.87 2.45 -8.55
N PHE A 24 5.73 1.59 -9.55
CA PHE A 24 6.31 0.25 -9.54
C PHE A 24 7.85 0.28 -9.55
N ALA A 25 8.45 1.17 -10.35
CA ALA A 25 9.89 1.38 -10.34
C ALA A 25 10.37 1.88 -8.96
N GLY A 26 9.67 2.84 -8.37
CA GLY A 26 9.94 3.30 -6.99
C GLY A 26 9.86 2.16 -5.97
N PHE A 27 8.83 1.33 -6.07
CA PHE A 27 8.69 0.15 -5.21
C PHE A 27 9.86 -0.83 -5.35
N ILE A 28 10.32 -1.09 -6.60
CA ILE A 28 11.49 -1.94 -6.83
C ILE A 28 12.74 -1.35 -6.18
N VAL A 29 12.99 -0.04 -6.37
CA VAL A 29 14.15 0.64 -5.80
C VAL A 29 14.14 0.55 -4.27
N VAL A 30 13.01 0.84 -3.62
CA VAL A 30 12.88 0.75 -2.16
C VAL A 30 13.07 -0.71 -1.69
N THR A 31 12.49 -1.68 -2.41
CA THR A 31 12.64 -3.10 -2.10
C THR A 31 14.10 -3.53 -2.20
N GLN A 32 14.81 -3.08 -3.24
CA GLN A 32 16.24 -3.32 -3.40
C GLN A 32 17.04 -2.73 -2.23
N GLN A 33 16.74 -1.48 -1.82
CA GLN A 33 17.39 -0.85 -0.67
C GLN A 33 17.17 -1.63 0.64
N VAL A 34 15.97 -2.16 0.84
CA VAL A 34 15.68 -3.02 1.98
C VAL A 34 16.46 -4.34 1.89
N TYR A 35 16.50 -4.96 0.72
CA TYR A 35 17.22 -6.23 0.51
C TYR A 35 18.73 -6.09 0.68
N THR A 36 19.31 -5.00 0.20
CA THR A 36 20.78 -4.75 0.28
C THR A 36 21.20 -4.03 1.55
N LEU A 37 20.27 -3.74 2.49
CA LEU A 37 20.51 -2.91 3.68
C LEU A 37 21.15 -1.56 3.32
N GLY A 38 20.67 -0.96 2.24
CA GLY A 38 21.20 0.28 1.68
C GLY A 38 20.93 1.52 2.54
N PRO A 39 21.35 2.72 2.07
CA PRO A 39 21.24 3.98 2.83
C PRO A 39 19.86 4.27 3.38
N LEU A 40 18.78 3.93 2.66
CA LEU A 40 17.40 4.15 3.15
C LEU A 40 17.10 3.36 4.43
N VAL A 41 17.70 2.18 4.60
CA VAL A 41 17.56 1.38 5.82
C VAL A 41 18.32 2.02 6.98
N GLY A 42 19.44 2.69 6.71
CA GLY A 42 20.15 3.49 7.71
C GLY A 42 19.29 4.60 8.28
N TYR A 43 18.64 5.38 7.42
CA TYR A 43 17.66 6.42 7.83
C TYR A 43 16.48 5.84 8.59
N ASP A 44 15.94 4.69 8.16
CA ASP A 44 14.84 4.01 8.85
C ASP A 44 15.24 3.63 10.29
N LYS A 45 16.44 3.10 10.48
CA LYS A 45 17.01 2.79 11.82
C LYS A 45 17.18 4.03 12.67
N GLU A 46 17.75 5.09 12.11
CA GLU A 46 17.96 6.36 12.80
C GLU A 46 16.64 6.95 13.29
N ILE A 47 15.63 7.04 12.42
CA ILE A 47 14.28 7.52 12.78
C ILE A 47 13.64 6.62 13.85
N ASN A 48 13.80 5.30 13.75
CA ASN A 48 13.22 4.38 14.72
C ASN A 48 13.95 4.34 16.07
N SER A 49 15.21 4.76 16.13
CA SER A 49 16.00 4.87 17.38
C SER A 49 15.64 6.10 18.21
N GLN A 50 15.01 7.12 17.59
CA GLN A 50 14.60 8.33 18.28
C GLN A 50 13.43 8.05 19.25
N PRO A 51 13.42 8.70 20.43
CA PRO A 51 12.28 8.60 21.34
C PRO A 51 11.00 9.10 20.64
N LYS A 52 9.99 8.25 20.62
CA LYS A 52 8.71 8.61 19.98
C LYS A 52 7.91 9.48 20.93
N PRO A 53 7.35 10.62 20.47
CA PRO A 53 6.44 11.40 21.28
C PRO A 53 5.24 10.54 21.68
N GLN A 54 4.99 10.46 22.98
CA GLN A 54 3.80 9.82 23.49
C GLN A 54 2.68 10.85 23.47
N PHE A 55 1.70 10.65 22.62
CA PHE A 55 0.52 11.49 22.56
C PHE A 55 -0.55 10.88 23.47
N GLU A 56 -0.91 11.59 24.52
CA GLU A 56 -1.99 11.23 25.44
C GLU A 56 -3.27 12.00 25.12
N GLY A 57 -4.40 11.55 25.70
CA GLY A 57 -5.68 12.21 25.58
C GLY A 57 -6.23 12.24 24.15
N LEU A 58 -6.83 13.37 23.77
CA LEU A 58 -7.53 13.52 22.48
C LEU A 58 -6.59 13.38 21.29
N ALA A 59 -5.37 13.89 21.38
CA ALA A 59 -4.39 13.78 20.30
C ALA A 59 -3.99 12.32 20.03
N GLY A 60 -3.73 11.55 21.08
CA GLY A 60 -3.44 10.12 20.97
C GLY A 60 -4.61 9.35 20.37
N PHE A 61 -5.83 9.65 20.80
CA PHE A 61 -7.04 9.05 20.24
C PHE A 61 -7.19 9.33 18.75
N ILE A 62 -7.03 10.59 18.32
CA ILE A 62 -7.13 10.98 16.90
C ILE A 62 -6.06 10.25 16.06
N LEU A 63 -4.81 10.21 16.53
CA LEU A 63 -3.71 9.55 15.82
C LEU A 63 -3.97 8.05 15.65
N LEU A 64 -4.47 7.37 16.68
CA LEU A 64 -4.86 5.96 16.60
C LEU A 64 -5.98 5.75 15.57
N ARG A 65 -6.97 6.65 15.51
CA ARG A 65 -8.04 6.54 14.49
C ARG A 65 -7.54 6.80 13.08
N LEU A 66 -6.56 7.69 12.91
CA LEU A 66 -5.91 7.90 11.61
C LEU A 66 -5.10 6.67 11.19
N ASP A 67 -4.42 6.00 12.11
CA ASP A 67 -3.74 4.73 11.82
C ASP A 67 -4.74 3.64 11.41
N ASP A 68 -5.89 3.56 12.08
CA ASP A 68 -6.97 2.62 11.74
C ASP A 68 -7.47 2.79 10.28
N LEU A 69 -7.38 3.99 9.69
CA LEU A 69 -7.76 4.22 8.28
C LEU A 69 -6.90 3.42 7.29
N GLY A 70 -5.64 3.14 7.65
CA GLY A 70 -4.76 2.26 6.89
C GLY A 70 -5.01 0.77 7.13
N ALA A 71 -5.92 0.41 8.04
CA ALA A 71 -6.19 -0.98 8.35
C ALA A 71 -6.79 -1.70 7.14
N ARG A 72 -6.22 -2.86 6.83
CA ARG A 72 -6.58 -3.66 5.65
C ARG A 72 -8.07 -3.97 5.56
N TRP A 73 -8.68 -4.34 6.68
CA TRP A 73 -10.09 -4.68 6.74
C TRP A 73 -10.98 -3.46 6.43
N LEU A 74 -10.61 -2.28 6.93
CA LEU A 74 -11.38 -1.05 6.73
C LEU A 74 -11.32 -0.59 5.28
N THR A 75 -10.13 -0.42 4.72
CA THR A 75 -9.94 0.03 3.34
C THR A 75 -10.55 -0.94 2.33
N SER A 76 -10.38 -2.25 2.53
CA SER A 76 -10.99 -3.27 1.68
C SER A 76 -12.51 -3.25 1.76
N SER A 77 -13.09 -3.08 2.96
CA SER A 77 -14.55 -3.01 3.14
C SER A 77 -15.13 -1.78 2.47
N VAL A 78 -14.51 -0.61 2.68
CA VAL A 78 -14.96 0.65 2.05
C VAL A 78 -14.93 0.54 0.52
N LEU A 79 -13.84 0.01 -0.05
CA LEU A 79 -13.72 -0.19 -1.48
C LEU A 79 -14.79 -1.16 -2.03
N LEU A 80 -15.02 -2.28 -1.37
CA LEU A 80 -16.02 -3.27 -1.79
C LEU A 80 -17.44 -2.72 -1.68
N ILE A 81 -17.76 -1.99 -0.61
CA ILE A 81 -19.08 -1.35 -0.44
C ILE A 81 -19.30 -0.30 -1.53
N ALA A 82 -18.31 0.56 -1.79
CA ALA A 82 -18.39 1.55 -2.85
C ALA A 82 -18.56 0.88 -4.23
N ALA A 83 -17.78 -0.16 -4.52
CA ALA A 83 -17.89 -0.92 -5.76
C ALA A 83 -19.26 -1.62 -5.91
N ALA A 84 -19.82 -2.18 -4.83
CA ALA A 84 -21.13 -2.79 -4.81
C ALA A 84 -22.24 -1.75 -5.06
N PHE A 85 -22.15 -0.59 -4.40
CA PHE A 85 -23.09 0.51 -4.62
C PHE A 85 -23.09 1.00 -6.09
N ILE A 86 -21.90 1.18 -6.68
CA ILE A 86 -21.76 1.57 -8.09
C ILE A 86 -22.30 0.48 -9.01
N ALA A 87 -21.99 -0.79 -8.72
CA ALA A 87 -22.47 -1.93 -9.48
C ALA A 87 -24.01 -2.01 -9.47
N TYR A 88 -24.62 -1.78 -8.32
CA TYR A 88 -26.06 -1.73 -8.15
C TYR A 88 -26.70 -0.56 -8.92
N LYS A 89 -26.16 0.65 -8.72
CA LYS A 89 -26.68 1.89 -9.36
C LYS A 89 -26.62 1.83 -10.88
N PHE A 90 -25.55 1.33 -11.45
CA PHE A 90 -25.33 1.27 -12.90
C PHE A 90 -25.66 -0.10 -13.52
N LYS A 91 -26.21 -1.02 -12.73
CA LYS A 91 -26.56 -2.39 -13.16
C LYS A 91 -25.43 -3.10 -13.92
N THR A 92 -24.20 -2.93 -13.44
CA THR A 92 -22.99 -3.51 -14.06
C THR A 92 -22.10 -4.17 -13.00
N LYS A 93 -21.61 -5.37 -13.26
CA LYS A 93 -20.71 -6.10 -12.34
C LYS A 93 -19.24 -5.64 -12.45
N ARG A 94 -18.89 -4.81 -13.43
CA ARG A 94 -17.49 -4.41 -13.70
C ARG A 94 -16.77 -3.78 -12.52
N PRO A 95 -17.35 -2.80 -11.77
CA PRO A 95 -16.66 -2.20 -10.63
C PRO A 95 -16.33 -3.22 -9.54
N LEU A 96 -17.25 -4.15 -9.28
CA LEU A 96 -17.05 -5.17 -8.25
C LEU A 96 -15.94 -6.14 -8.65
N ILE A 97 -15.91 -6.61 -9.89
CA ILE A 97 -14.87 -7.49 -10.42
C ILE A 97 -13.50 -6.79 -10.35
N LEU A 98 -13.43 -5.52 -10.75
CA LEU A 98 -12.19 -4.75 -10.69
C LEU A 98 -11.71 -4.57 -9.25
N ALA A 99 -12.60 -4.27 -8.30
CA ALA A 99 -12.25 -4.14 -6.89
C ALA A 99 -11.68 -5.46 -6.34
N PHE A 100 -12.33 -6.60 -6.62
CA PHE A 100 -11.82 -7.90 -6.19
C PHE A 100 -10.46 -8.24 -6.80
N ILE A 101 -10.28 -8.03 -8.09
CA ILE A 101 -9.01 -8.29 -8.78
C ILE A 101 -7.92 -7.40 -8.20
N SER A 102 -8.18 -6.10 -8.00
CA SER A 102 -7.20 -5.16 -7.45
C SER A 102 -6.79 -5.55 -6.03
N LEU A 103 -7.75 -5.87 -5.16
CA LEU A 103 -7.47 -6.32 -3.80
C LEU A 103 -6.69 -7.64 -3.80
N PHE A 104 -7.07 -8.59 -4.64
CA PHE A 104 -6.36 -9.86 -4.76
C PHE A 104 -4.89 -9.65 -5.13
N PHE A 105 -4.61 -8.89 -6.20
CA PHE A 105 -3.24 -8.63 -6.62
C PHE A 105 -2.45 -7.81 -5.60
N LEU A 106 -3.07 -6.82 -4.97
CA LEU A 106 -2.43 -6.05 -3.91
C LEU A 106 -1.97 -6.96 -2.77
N HIS A 107 -2.88 -7.79 -2.25
CA HIS A 107 -2.56 -8.70 -1.14
C HIS A 107 -1.57 -9.79 -1.54
N LEU A 108 -1.67 -10.29 -2.77
CA LEU A 108 -0.73 -11.26 -3.30
C LEU A 108 0.69 -10.69 -3.36
N VAL A 109 0.87 -9.52 -3.99
CA VAL A 109 2.19 -8.89 -4.13
C VAL A 109 2.77 -8.53 -2.76
N VAL A 110 1.98 -7.87 -1.91
CA VAL A 110 2.42 -7.51 -0.55
C VAL A 110 2.75 -8.76 0.27
N GLY A 111 1.93 -9.80 0.19
CA GLY A 111 2.14 -11.06 0.90
C GLY A 111 3.40 -11.78 0.45
N VAL A 112 3.60 -11.94 -0.86
CA VAL A 112 4.79 -12.57 -1.43
C VAL A 112 6.06 -11.84 -1.00
N VAL A 113 6.10 -10.50 -1.13
CA VAL A 113 7.26 -9.71 -0.73
C VAL A 113 7.52 -9.80 0.77
N LYS A 114 6.47 -9.80 1.62
CA LYS A 114 6.61 -9.99 3.07
C LYS A 114 7.27 -11.31 3.42
N VAL A 115 6.77 -12.39 2.84
CA VAL A 115 7.30 -13.74 3.11
C VAL A 115 8.72 -13.88 2.56
N PHE A 116 8.98 -13.37 1.35
CA PHE A 116 10.28 -13.47 0.71
C PHE A 116 11.37 -12.69 1.47
N LEU A 117 11.07 -11.45 1.91
CA LEU A 117 12.05 -10.63 2.63
C LEU A 117 12.13 -11.00 4.12
N GLY A 118 11.04 -11.40 4.74
CA GLY A 118 11.00 -11.83 6.14
C GLY A 118 11.63 -10.82 7.10
N ARG A 119 11.54 -9.51 6.81
CA ARG A 119 12.22 -8.45 7.55
C ARG A 119 11.61 -8.27 8.94
N THR A 120 12.46 -8.26 9.98
CA THR A 120 12.04 -7.93 11.34
C THR A 120 11.85 -6.42 11.53
N LYS A 121 11.27 -6.01 12.64
CA LYS A 121 11.08 -4.59 12.94
C LYS A 121 12.43 -3.96 13.32
N PRO A 122 12.82 -2.83 12.71
CA PRO A 122 14.04 -2.11 13.07
C PRO A 122 14.07 -1.68 14.55
N ARG A 123 12.89 -1.52 15.17
CA ARG A 123 12.70 -1.10 16.56
C ARG A 123 13.23 -2.11 17.57
N ASP A 124 13.25 -3.39 17.23
CA ASP A 124 13.65 -4.47 18.14
C ASP A 124 15.20 -4.66 18.16
N GLY A 125 15.94 -3.72 17.58
CA GLY A 125 17.40 -3.72 17.56
C GLY A 125 18.03 -4.61 16.50
N PHE A 126 17.27 -5.48 15.87
CA PHE A 126 17.75 -6.43 14.88
C PHE A 126 16.96 -6.27 13.58
N ASP A 127 17.51 -5.48 12.64
CA ASP A 127 16.97 -5.40 11.29
C ASP A 127 17.51 -6.59 10.48
N LEU A 128 16.88 -7.75 10.67
CA LEU A 128 17.27 -8.99 10.01
C LEU A 128 16.35 -9.26 8.83
N LEU A 129 16.93 -9.66 7.72
CA LEU A 129 16.23 -10.23 6.58
C LEU A 129 16.12 -11.76 6.75
N HIS A 130 15.10 -12.35 6.12
CA HIS A 130 14.82 -13.78 6.18
C HIS A 130 14.65 -14.37 7.61
N ALA A 131 14.29 -13.52 8.55
CA ALA A 131 14.11 -13.90 9.96
C ALA A 131 12.63 -14.13 10.35
N GLY A 132 11.76 -14.34 9.37
CA GLY A 132 10.33 -14.58 9.59
C GLY A 132 9.53 -13.36 10.02
N GLY A 133 10.12 -12.16 9.97
CA GLY A 133 9.42 -10.91 10.25
C GLY A 133 8.49 -10.51 9.11
N MET A 134 7.54 -9.61 9.40
CA MET A 134 6.56 -9.10 8.43
C MET A 134 6.52 -7.57 8.38
N SER A 135 7.67 -6.92 8.63
CA SER A 135 7.74 -5.46 8.75
C SER A 135 7.74 -4.73 7.41
N TYR A 136 8.14 -5.38 6.33
CA TYR A 136 8.18 -4.79 5.00
C TYR A 136 7.52 -5.71 3.97
N PRO A 137 6.78 -5.18 3.00
CA PRO A 137 6.23 -3.81 2.96
C PRO A 137 5.16 -3.57 4.02
N SER A 138 4.96 -2.29 4.40
CA SER A 138 3.92 -1.92 5.37
C SER A 138 2.53 -2.21 4.82
N GLY A 139 1.73 -2.99 5.56
CA GLY A 139 0.36 -3.27 5.19
C GLY A 139 -0.53 -2.03 5.22
N HIS A 140 -0.33 -1.13 6.19
CA HIS A 140 -1.06 0.13 6.29
C HIS A 140 -0.73 1.05 5.11
N ALA A 141 0.55 1.25 4.82
CA ALA A 141 0.96 2.09 3.70
C ALA A 141 0.45 1.57 2.34
N SER A 142 0.49 0.27 2.11
CA SER A 142 0.03 -0.31 0.84
C SER A 142 -1.49 -0.32 0.66
N ASN A 143 -2.27 -0.09 1.71
CA ASN A 143 -3.73 -0.04 1.64
C ASN A 143 -4.28 1.39 1.46
N VAL A 144 -3.45 2.42 1.64
CA VAL A 144 -3.86 3.85 1.55
C VAL A 144 -3.52 4.44 0.18
N VAL A 145 -2.61 3.83 -0.57
CA VAL A 145 -2.21 4.24 -1.93
C VAL A 145 -3.16 3.64 -2.96
#